data_78ba1d1cf0b43b7dfbd30231a287759f
#
_entry.id   78ba1d1cf0b43b7dfbd30231a287759f
#
_cell.length_a   1.000
_cell.length_b   1.000
_cell.length_c   1.000
_cell.angle_alpha   90.00
_cell.angle_beta   90.00
_cell.angle_gamma   90.00
#
_symmetry.space_group_name_H-M   'P 1'
#
loop_
_entity.id
_entity.type
_entity.pdbx_description
1 polymer ?
#
loop_
_entity_poly.entity_id
_entity_poly.type
_entity_poly.pdbx_seq_one_letter_code
_entity_poly.pdbx_strand_id
1 'polypeptide(L)'
;MKKLNIISLKYSPGLLKEMIALSNAAELDGYDAKLLLNRKYNWLIEEAKFNHEKVLTYSNFFGLINILKKISIDNSSKTLFYNFHPSNILLRVFKKPINTYVYVHEPWMQDKYKYGYKRLIMVSVLEKIQKMYALLLSDRIVVPSIHASEKASIFGMTKLDSNIQICPLMLEIDEISVHREDYFLFIGRLHGAKAFESLLGSLKHESKINIKVLTTSEISNNIYEQFAKELKEGRLKIIYEENLSEDIIQSSITKSLGVFKLDTLMTQSGVVPLSFGLSTPVIARNIKGFAQDIDHKINGYLIENDDVLSIVEAVKFVSKNINTIGANARIKYEKKFSPNTWSRGWGRVLDNKESGFNV
;
A
#
# COMPACT_ATOMS: atom_id res chain seq x y z
N MET A 1 25.59 -17.58 -3.46
CA MET A 1 24.67 -16.44 -3.25
C MET A 1 23.25 -16.99 -3.24
N LYS A 2 22.43 -16.66 -2.23
CA LYS A 2 21.02 -17.05 -2.15
C LYS A 2 20.25 -16.34 -3.28
N LYS A 3 19.32 -17.02 -3.96
CA LYS A 3 18.51 -16.40 -5.03
C LYS A 3 17.10 -16.11 -4.55
N LEU A 4 16.57 -14.93 -4.88
CA LEU A 4 15.19 -14.52 -4.60
C LEU A 4 14.52 -14.01 -5.88
N ASN A 5 13.41 -14.62 -6.26
CA ASN A 5 12.56 -14.16 -7.36
C ASN A 5 11.30 -13.50 -6.79
N ILE A 6 11.10 -12.22 -7.02
CA ILE A 6 9.90 -11.46 -6.63
C ILE A 6 9.04 -11.32 -7.87
N ILE A 7 7.85 -11.91 -7.86
CA ILE A 7 6.98 -12.04 -9.04
C ILE A 7 5.69 -11.28 -8.83
N SER A 8 5.40 -10.30 -9.69
CA SER A 8 4.11 -9.62 -9.75
C SER A 8 3.52 -9.72 -11.16
N LEU A 9 2.52 -10.59 -11.34
CA LEU A 9 1.87 -10.78 -12.62
C LEU A 9 0.73 -9.78 -12.88
N LYS A 10 0.18 -9.21 -11.82
CA LYS A 10 -0.82 -8.15 -11.92
C LYS A 10 -0.12 -6.79 -11.99
N TYR A 11 -0.48 -5.99 -12.98
CA TYR A 11 -0.04 -4.60 -13.02
C TYR A 11 -0.70 -3.82 -11.86
N SER A 12 0.10 -3.37 -10.92
CA SER A 12 -0.30 -2.60 -9.74
C SER A 12 0.81 -1.59 -9.44
N PRO A 13 0.81 -0.42 -10.08
CA PRO A 13 1.91 0.54 -10.03
C PRO A 13 2.30 0.93 -8.60
N GLY A 14 1.33 1.11 -7.70
CA GLY A 14 1.60 1.45 -6.30
C GLY A 14 2.38 0.40 -5.50
N LEU A 15 2.55 -0.84 -6.01
CA LEU A 15 3.33 -1.88 -5.33
C LEU A 15 4.78 -1.98 -5.82
N LEU A 16 5.16 -1.27 -6.89
CA LEU A 16 6.51 -1.38 -7.44
C LEU A 16 7.57 -0.92 -6.44
N LYS A 17 7.35 0.18 -5.76
CA LYS A 17 8.29 0.70 -4.74
C LYS A 17 8.53 -0.27 -3.60
N GLU A 18 7.49 -0.96 -3.17
CA GLU A 18 7.58 -1.99 -2.14
C GLU A 18 8.45 -3.16 -2.63
N MET A 19 8.24 -3.61 -3.88
CA MET A 19 9.03 -4.68 -4.48
C MET A 19 10.49 -4.28 -4.68
N ILE A 20 10.76 -3.04 -5.06
CA ILE A 20 12.12 -2.48 -5.18
C ILE A 20 12.79 -2.42 -3.81
N ALA A 21 12.15 -1.84 -2.81
CA ALA A 21 12.67 -1.76 -1.45
C ALA A 21 12.97 -3.17 -0.88
N LEU A 22 12.08 -4.12 -1.13
CA LEU A 22 12.28 -5.51 -0.74
C LEU A 22 13.47 -6.15 -1.46
N SER A 23 13.62 -5.90 -2.76
CA SER A 23 14.75 -6.37 -3.56
C SER A 23 16.09 -5.82 -3.03
N ASN A 24 16.14 -4.51 -2.79
CA ASN A 24 17.34 -3.84 -2.27
C ASN A 24 17.72 -4.37 -0.87
N ALA A 25 16.74 -4.51 0.02
CA ALA A 25 16.97 -5.06 1.36
C ALA A 25 17.44 -6.52 1.32
N ALA A 26 16.91 -7.34 0.40
CA ALA A 26 17.35 -8.71 0.19
C ALA A 26 18.81 -8.79 -0.29
N GLU A 27 19.22 -7.89 -1.17
CA GLU A 27 20.60 -7.84 -1.67
C GLU A 27 21.61 -7.48 -0.58
N LEU A 28 21.27 -6.55 0.30
CA LEU A 28 22.09 -6.23 1.47
C LEU A 28 22.29 -7.44 2.39
N ASP A 29 21.36 -8.40 2.38
CA ASP A 29 21.42 -9.67 3.13
C ASP A 29 22.01 -10.83 2.28
N GLY A 30 22.65 -10.52 1.15
CA GLY A 30 23.36 -11.48 0.32
C GLY A 30 22.52 -12.31 -0.66
N TYR A 31 21.30 -11.86 -0.97
CA TYR A 31 20.47 -12.44 -2.02
C TYR A 31 20.80 -11.86 -3.40
N ASP A 32 20.78 -12.68 -4.44
CA ASP A 32 20.61 -12.24 -5.83
C ASP A 32 19.10 -12.11 -6.07
N ALA A 33 18.58 -10.89 -5.93
CA ALA A 33 17.16 -10.60 -6.03
C ALA A 33 16.79 -10.17 -7.45
N LYS A 34 15.75 -10.81 -8.03
CA LYS A 34 15.23 -10.45 -9.36
C LYS A 34 13.73 -10.21 -9.32
N LEU A 35 13.30 -9.16 -10.01
CA LEU A 35 11.89 -8.83 -10.21
C LEU A 35 11.40 -9.46 -11.51
N LEU A 36 10.27 -10.17 -11.47
CA LEU A 36 9.57 -10.64 -12.66
C LEU A 36 8.23 -9.89 -12.78
N LEU A 37 8.15 -9.04 -13.79
CA LEU A 37 7.07 -8.06 -13.92
C LEU A 37 6.45 -8.10 -15.32
N ASN A 38 5.20 -7.64 -15.43
CA ASN A 38 4.58 -7.36 -16.70
C ASN A 38 5.30 -6.17 -17.39
N ARG A 39 5.47 -6.21 -18.71
CA ARG A 39 6.11 -5.14 -19.49
C ARG A 39 5.49 -3.74 -19.26
N LYS A 40 4.24 -3.68 -18.81
CA LYS A 40 3.58 -2.41 -18.45
C LYS A 40 4.29 -1.64 -17.33
N TYR A 41 5.16 -2.29 -16.56
CA TYR A 41 5.97 -1.64 -15.53
C TYR A 41 7.21 -0.89 -16.07
N ASN A 42 7.62 -1.08 -17.35
CA ASN A 42 8.89 -0.55 -17.84
C ASN A 42 9.06 0.95 -17.58
N TRP A 43 8.04 1.76 -17.85
CA TRP A 43 8.11 3.19 -17.63
C TRP A 43 8.30 3.57 -16.15
N LEU A 44 7.69 2.82 -15.22
CA LEU A 44 7.86 3.01 -13.78
C LEU A 44 9.25 2.58 -13.29
N ILE A 45 9.83 1.55 -13.92
CA ILE A 45 11.19 1.08 -13.62
C ILE A 45 12.21 2.14 -14.05
N GLU A 46 11.98 2.76 -15.21
CA GLU A 46 12.78 3.89 -15.70
C GLU A 46 12.65 5.11 -14.79
N GLU A 47 11.44 5.49 -14.42
CA GLU A 47 11.18 6.59 -13.46
C GLU A 47 11.87 6.34 -12.10
N ALA A 48 11.79 5.11 -11.58
CA ALA A 48 12.41 4.71 -10.33
C ALA A 48 13.95 4.55 -10.45
N LYS A 49 14.53 4.67 -11.65
CA LYS A 49 15.98 4.44 -11.92
C LYS A 49 16.48 3.09 -11.39
N PHE A 50 15.61 2.09 -11.37
CA PHE A 50 15.98 0.76 -10.89
C PHE A 50 16.78 -0.01 -11.93
N ASN A 51 17.74 -0.83 -11.49
CA ASN A 51 18.63 -1.56 -12.40
C ASN A 51 17.86 -2.57 -13.27
N HIS A 52 17.83 -2.32 -14.58
CA HIS A 52 17.13 -3.16 -15.56
C HIS A 52 17.67 -4.60 -15.65
N GLU A 53 18.92 -4.86 -15.30
CA GLU A 53 19.52 -6.21 -15.31
C GLU A 53 18.86 -7.12 -14.25
N LYS A 54 18.27 -6.52 -13.23
CA LYS A 54 17.54 -7.22 -12.16
C LYS A 54 16.07 -7.44 -12.48
N VAL A 55 15.62 -6.98 -13.65
CA VAL A 55 14.19 -7.05 -14.01
C VAL A 55 13.99 -7.97 -15.21
N LEU A 56 13.18 -9.00 -15.04
CA LEU A 56 12.69 -9.85 -16.11
C LEU A 56 11.27 -9.41 -16.46
N THR A 57 11.06 -8.99 -17.71
CA THR A 57 9.73 -8.58 -18.16
C THR A 57 9.14 -9.55 -19.17
N TYR A 58 7.83 -9.71 -19.13
CA TYR A 58 7.08 -10.48 -20.13
C TYR A 58 6.01 -9.60 -20.78
N SER A 59 5.78 -9.83 -22.07
CA SER A 59 4.76 -9.13 -22.86
C SER A 59 3.54 -9.98 -23.19
N ASN A 60 3.72 -11.28 -23.20
CA ASN A 60 2.67 -12.24 -23.59
C ASN A 60 2.75 -13.52 -22.75
N PHE A 61 1.73 -14.36 -22.88
CA PHE A 61 1.57 -15.59 -22.15
C PHE A 61 2.73 -16.58 -22.36
N PHE A 62 3.25 -16.74 -23.58
CA PHE A 62 4.36 -17.65 -23.86
C PHE A 62 5.67 -17.18 -23.22
N GLY A 63 5.95 -15.88 -23.26
CA GLY A 63 7.09 -15.28 -22.56
C GLY A 63 7.02 -15.54 -21.06
N LEU A 64 5.85 -15.35 -20.46
CA LEU A 64 5.60 -15.68 -19.06
C LEU A 64 5.91 -17.15 -18.76
N ILE A 65 5.34 -18.10 -19.54
CA ILE A 65 5.56 -19.53 -19.33
C ILE A 65 7.05 -19.88 -19.37
N ASN A 66 7.80 -19.33 -20.32
CA ASN A 66 9.23 -19.61 -20.45
C ASN A 66 10.03 -19.12 -19.23
N ILE A 67 9.70 -17.96 -18.69
CA ILE A 67 10.35 -17.44 -17.49
C ILE A 67 9.97 -18.29 -16.27
N LEU A 68 8.69 -18.62 -16.11
CA LEU A 68 8.20 -19.43 -15.00
C LEU A 68 8.78 -20.85 -15.02
N LYS A 69 8.98 -21.45 -16.19
CA LYS A 69 9.70 -22.74 -16.33
C LYS A 69 11.14 -22.64 -15.82
N LYS A 70 11.87 -21.59 -16.19
CA LYS A 70 13.26 -21.37 -15.72
C LYS A 70 13.33 -21.25 -14.20
N ILE A 71 12.43 -20.45 -13.59
CA ILE A 71 12.34 -20.28 -12.15
C ILE A 71 11.95 -21.59 -11.45
N SER A 72 11.02 -22.37 -12.02
CA SER A 72 10.57 -23.64 -11.45
C SER A 72 11.64 -24.75 -11.48
N ILE A 73 12.60 -24.66 -12.37
CA ILE A 73 13.71 -25.64 -12.47
C ILE A 73 14.79 -25.36 -11.43
N ASP A 74 14.99 -24.09 -11.03
CA ASP A 74 15.99 -23.71 -10.01
C ASP A 74 15.45 -23.96 -8.60
N ASN A 75 15.64 -25.16 -8.10
CA ASN A 75 15.21 -25.57 -6.76
C ASN A 75 15.99 -24.86 -5.62
N SER A 76 17.07 -24.13 -5.92
CA SER A 76 17.86 -23.38 -4.94
C SER A 76 17.32 -21.99 -4.70
N SER A 77 16.41 -21.51 -5.53
CA SER A 77 15.84 -20.16 -5.43
C SER A 77 14.59 -20.11 -4.57
N LYS A 78 14.45 -19.03 -3.81
CA LYS A 78 13.21 -18.66 -3.14
C LYS A 78 12.34 -17.85 -4.09
N THR A 79 11.03 -18.11 -4.07
CA THR A 79 10.09 -17.43 -4.97
C THR A 79 8.98 -16.79 -4.18
N LEU A 80 8.88 -15.48 -4.28
CA LEU A 80 7.85 -14.66 -3.65
C LEU A 80 6.85 -14.17 -4.70
N PHE A 81 5.63 -14.67 -4.64
CA PHE A 81 4.53 -14.11 -5.41
C PHE A 81 3.98 -12.87 -4.70
N TYR A 82 4.30 -11.72 -5.27
CA TYR A 82 3.88 -10.42 -4.79
C TYR A 82 2.59 -10.01 -5.49
N ASN A 83 1.48 -10.11 -4.80
CA ASN A 83 0.15 -9.95 -5.35
C ASN A 83 -0.39 -11.17 -6.12
N PHE A 84 -1.71 -11.32 -6.09
CA PHE A 84 -2.42 -12.42 -6.72
C PHE A 84 -2.73 -12.16 -8.20
N HIS A 85 -2.54 -13.20 -9.02
CA HIS A 85 -3.02 -13.25 -10.39
C HIS A 85 -3.46 -14.67 -10.76
N PRO A 86 -4.62 -14.89 -11.42
CA PRO A 86 -5.10 -16.23 -11.76
C PRO A 86 -4.11 -17.08 -12.55
N SER A 87 -3.29 -16.47 -13.41
CA SER A 87 -2.25 -17.17 -14.18
C SER A 87 -1.18 -17.85 -13.32
N ASN A 88 -1.06 -17.47 -12.04
CA ASN A 88 -0.10 -18.13 -11.14
C ASN A 88 -0.48 -19.59 -10.87
N ILE A 89 -1.76 -19.96 -11.06
CA ILE A 89 -2.24 -21.34 -10.94
C ILE A 89 -1.59 -22.24 -11.99
N LEU A 90 -1.30 -21.69 -13.16
CA LEU A 90 -0.65 -22.41 -14.25
C LEU A 90 0.75 -22.92 -13.89
N LEU A 91 1.43 -22.27 -12.93
CA LEU A 91 2.73 -22.74 -12.44
C LEU A 91 2.69 -24.16 -11.88
N ARG A 92 1.57 -24.57 -11.30
CA ARG A 92 1.43 -25.91 -10.77
C ARG A 92 1.42 -26.98 -11.86
N VAL A 93 1.00 -26.63 -13.08
CA VAL A 93 1.05 -27.54 -14.24
C VAL A 93 2.51 -27.83 -14.63
N PHE A 94 3.42 -26.86 -14.37
CA PHE A 94 4.82 -26.99 -14.78
C PHE A 94 5.75 -27.49 -13.68
N LYS A 95 5.50 -27.27 -12.43
CA LYS A 95 6.17 -27.75 -11.22
C LYS A 95 5.97 -26.75 -10.08
N LYS A 96 5.72 -27.22 -8.86
CA LYS A 96 5.69 -26.32 -7.70
C LYS A 96 7.12 -25.87 -7.40
N PRO A 97 7.45 -24.57 -7.43
CA PRO A 97 8.74 -24.11 -6.97
C PRO A 97 8.90 -24.43 -5.48
N ILE A 98 10.04 -24.98 -5.10
CA ILE A 98 10.40 -25.18 -3.70
C ILE A 98 10.62 -23.80 -3.05
N ASN A 99 10.33 -23.64 -1.77
CA ASN A 99 10.46 -22.38 -1.04
C ASN A 99 9.60 -21.24 -1.66
N THR A 100 8.30 -21.50 -1.79
CA THR A 100 7.35 -20.56 -2.38
C THR A 100 6.59 -19.80 -1.31
N TYR A 101 6.59 -18.50 -1.42
CA TYR A 101 5.91 -17.57 -0.53
C TYR A 101 4.86 -16.80 -1.32
N VAL A 102 3.68 -16.56 -0.74
CA VAL A 102 2.65 -15.73 -1.35
C VAL A 102 2.34 -14.57 -0.44
N TYR A 103 2.58 -13.35 -0.92
CA TYR A 103 2.20 -12.14 -0.23
C TYR A 103 0.79 -11.73 -0.63
N VAL A 104 -0.12 -11.80 0.32
CA VAL A 104 -1.53 -11.46 0.12
C VAL A 104 -1.78 -10.07 0.68
N HIS A 105 -1.65 -9.06 -0.17
CA HIS A 105 -1.82 -7.66 0.20
C HIS A 105 -3.24 -7.37 0.71
N GLU A 106 -4.26 -7.84 -0.03
CA GLU A 106 -5.67 -7.73 0.35
C GLU A 106 -6.31 -9.12 0.35
N PRO A 107 -6.54 -9.73 1.53
CA PRO A 107 -7.11 -11.09 1.63
C PRO A 107 -8.52 -11.22 1.09
N TRP A 108 -9.23 -10.14 0.91
CA TRP A 108 -10.56 -10.08 0.29
C TRP A 108 -10.71 -8.85 -0.60
N MET A 109 -11.71 -8.87 -1.49
CA MET A 109 -12.11 -7.69 -2.22
C MET A 109 -12.97 -6.78 -1.33
N GLN A 110 -12.51 -5.55 -1.17
CA GLN A 110 -13.27 -4.50 -0.49
C GLN A 110 -14.50 -4.12 -1.32
N ASP A 111 -15.56 -3.70 -0.65
CA ASP A 111 -16.75 -3.13 -1.29
C ASP A 111 -17.53 -4.06 -2.24
N LYS A 112 -17.40 -5.39 -2.10
CA LYS A 112 -18.15 -6.32 -2.98
C LYS A 112 -19.66 -6.06 -3.02
N TYR A 113 -20.21 -5.57 -1.93
CA TYR A 113 -21.66 -5.26 -1.83
C TYR A 113 -22.09 -4.01 -2.58
N LYS A 114 -21.15 -3.17 -3.03
CA LYS A 114 -21.43 -2.01 -3.90
C LYS A 114 -21.63 -2.40 -5.36
N TYR A 115 -21.35 -3.65 -5.71
CA TYR A 115 -21.45 -4.13 -7.08
C TYR A 115 -22.78 -4.82 -7.34
N GLY A 116 -23.35 -4.62 -8.52
CA GLY A 116 -24.52 -5.37 -8.96
C GLY A 116 -24.28 -6.89 -8.96
N TYR A 117 -25.34 -7.68 -8.93
CA TYR A 117 -25.33 -9.14 -8.74
C TYR A 117 -24.32 -9.91 -9.61
N LYS A 118 -24.20 -9.57 -10.90
CA LYS A 118 -23.23 -10.21 -11.81
C LYS A 118 -21.78 -10.01 -11.36
N ARG A 119 -21.45 -8.80 -10.93
CA ARG A 119 -20.12 -8.45 -10.46
C ARG A 119 -19.81 -9.07 -9.09
N LEU A 120 -20.82 -9.20 -8.24
CA LEU A 120 -20.73 -9.91 -6.96
C LEU A 120 -20.34 -11.37 -7.15
N ILE A 121 -20.95 -12.09 -8.11
CA ILE A 121 -20.60 -13.48 -8.44
C ILE A 121 -19.13 -13.56 -8.91
N MET A 122 -18.75 -12.69 -9.84
CA MET A 122 -17.37 -12.66 -10.36
C MET A 122 -16.34 -12.43 -9.23
N VAL A 123 -16.61 -11.47 -8.35
CA VAL A 123 -15.76 -11.15 -7.20
C VAL A 123 -15.66 -12.35 -6.25
N SER A 124 -16.77 -13.02 -5.97
CA SER A 124 -16.79 -14.22 -5.09
C SER A 124 -16.02 -15.39 -5.70
N VAL A 125 -16.05 -15.57 -7.02
CA VAL A 125 -15.25 -16.56 -7.72
C VAL A 125 -13.76 -16.21 -7.65
N LEU A 126 -13.39 -14.96 -7.87
CA LEU A 126 -12.01 -14.49 -7.75
C LEU A 126 -11.46 -14.66 -6.32
N GLU A 127 -12.25 -14.40 -5.29
CA GLU A 127 -11.86 -14.65 -3.89
C GLU A 127 -11.61 -16.16 -3.64
N LYS A 128 -12.46 -17.05 -4.16
CA LYS A 128 -12.25 -18.50 -4.05
C LYS A 128 -10.99 -18.94 -4.77
N ILE A 129 -10.72 -18.40 -5.96
CA ILE A 129 -9.52 -18.67 -6.73
C ILE A 129 -8.28 -18.17 -5.96
N GLN A 130 -8.33 -16.98 -5.37
CA GLN A 130 -7.24 -16.42 -4.57
C GLN A 130 -6.93 -17.33 -3.36
N LYS A 131 -7.97 -17.77 -2.64
CA LYS A 131 -7.84 -18.72 -1.53
C LYS A 131 -7.19 -20.03 -1.98
N MET A 132 -7.71 -20.64 -3.04
CA MET A 132 -7.18 -21.88 -3.59
C MET A 132 -5.71 -21.72 -4.02
N TYR A 133 -5.38 -20.58 -4.65
CA TYR A 133 -4.03 -20.24 -5.02
C TYR A 133 -3.09 -20.14 -3.82
N ALA A 134 -3.46 -19.38 -2.80
CA ALA A 134 -2.65 -19.23 -1.59
C ALA A 134 -2.41 -20.58 -0.91
N LEU A 135 -3.43 -21.45 -0.84
CA LEU A 135 -3.32 -22.78 -0.22
C LEU A 135 -2.49 -23.77 -1.05
N LEU A 136 -2.61 -23.73 -2.38
CA LEU A 136 -2.03 -24.75 -3.26
C LEU A 136 -0.58 -24.48 -3.67
N LEU A 137 -0.17 -23.21 -3.74
CA LEU A 137 1.11 -22.82 -4.35
C LEU A 137 2.11 -22.27 -3.35
N SER A 138 1.73 -22.05 -2.10
CA SER A 138 2.64 -21.47 -1.11
C SER A 138 3.08 -22.48 -0.07
N ASP A 139 4.34 -22.40 0.33
CA ASP A 139 4.82 -23.02 1.54
C ASP A 139 4.43 -22.14 2.75
N ARG A 140 4.43 -20.80 2.54
CA ARG A 140 3.97 -19.83 3.54
C ARG A 140 3.12 -18.74 2.91
N ILE A 141 2.13 -18.28 3.66
CA ILE A 141 1.32 -17.10 3.35
C ILE A 141 1.87 -15.96 4.17
N VAL A 142 2.12 -14.84 3.52
CA VAL A 142 2.59 -13.60 4.16
C VAL A 142 1.55 -12.52 3.95
N VAL A 143 1.26 -11.76 4.96
CA VAL A 143 0.29 -10.66 4.93
C VAL A 143 0.90 -9.38 5.51
N PRO A 144 0.42 -8.20 5.13
CA PRO A 144 1.03 -6.94 5.53
C PRO A 144 0.74 -6.52 6.98
N SER A 145 -0.26 -7.08 7.62
CA SER A 145 -0.72 -6.57 8.91
C SER A 145 -1.50 -7.60 9.72
N ILE A 146 -1.67 -7.30 11.02
CA ILE A 146 -2.50 -8.08 11.92
C ILE A 146 -3.93 -8.18 11.38
N HIS A 147 -4.51 -7.05 10.98
CA HIS A 147 -5.86 -7.03 10.43
C HIS A 147 -5.98 -7.85 9.13
N ALA A 148 -4.97 -7.83 8.27
CA ALA A 148 -4.93 -8.69 7.08
C ALA A 148 -4.82 -10.17 7.47
N SER A 149 -4.07 -10.52 8.54
CA SER A 149 -3.98 -11.88 9.08
C SER A 149 -5.32 -12.38 9.60
N GLU A 150 -6.02 -11.60 10.42
CA GLU A 150 -7.38 -11.92 10.89
C GLU A 150 -8.33 -12.21 9.72
N LYS A 151 -8.27 -11.36 8.68
CA LYS A 151 -9.10 -11.53 7.49
C LYS A 151 -8.73 -12.76 6.68
N ALA A 152 -7.44 -13.01 6.46
CA ALA A 152 -6.97 -14.21 5.77
C ALA A 152 -7.43 -15.49 6.50
N SER A 153 -7.40 -15.50 7.82
CA SER A 153 -7.89 -16.60 8.65
C SER A 153 -9.40 -16.81 8.50
N ILE A 154 -10.21 -15.74 8.61
CA ILE A 154 -11.67 -15.79 8.42
C ILE A 154 -12.04 -16.34 7.04
N PHE A 155 -11.29 -15.97 6.00
CA PHE A 155 -11.47 -16.50 4.64
C PHE A 155 -10.87 -17.90 4.43
N GLY A 156 -10.34 -18.52 5.49
CA GLY A 156 -9.78 -19.87 5.48
C GLY A 156 -8.58 -20.00 4.53
N MET A 157 -7.73 -18.97 4.46
CA MET A 157 -6.45 -18.99 3.75
C MET A 157 -5.35 -19.68 4.57
N THR A 158 -5.69 -20.29 5.71
CA THR A 158 -4.78 -21.08 6.53
C THR A 158 -4.73 -22.51 6.03
N LYS A 159 -3.54 -23.09 5.89
CA LYS A 159 -3.33 -24.54 5.89
C LYS A 159 -3.43 -25.02 7.34
N LEU A 160 -3.82 -26.28 7.54
CA LEU A 160 -3.95 -26.90 8.86
C LEU A 160 -2.68 -26.72 9.75
N ASP A 161 -1.50 -26.57 9.13
CA ASP A 161 -0.20 -26.46 9.81
C ASP A 161 0.61 -25.22 9.40
N SER A 162 0.05 -24.26 8.68
CA SER A 162 0.79 -23.07 8.23
C SER A 162 0.40 -21.82 8.98
N ASN A 163 1.34 -21.30 9.73
CA ASN A 163 1.19 -19.98 10.32
C ASN A 163 1.25 -18.90 9.23
N ILE A 164 0.26 -18.00 9.21
CA ILE A 164 0.32 -16.79 8.43
C ILE A 164 1.40 -15.91 9.05
N GLN A 165 2.34 -15.47 8.22
CA GLN A 165 3.41 -14.58 8.65
C GLN A 165 3.02 -13.14 8.39
N ILE A 166 3.37 -12.23 9.30
CA ILE A 166 3.09 -10.79 9.16
C ILE A 166 4.39 -10.09 8.76
N CYS A 167 4.42 -9.52 7.56
CA CYS A 167 5.49 -8.64 7.13
C CYS A 167 4.88 -7.34 6.63
N PRO A 168 5.01 -6.24 7.37
CA PRO A 168 4.53 -4.93 6.94
C PRO A 168 5.07 -4.53 5.57
N LEU A 169 4.36 -3.64 4.90
CA LEU A 169 4.84 -2.99 3.69
C LEU A 169 6.21 -2.38 3.94
N MET A 170 7.14 -2.61 3.03
CA MET A 170 8.48 -2.04 3.13
C MET A 170 8.64 -0.95 2.08
N LEU A 171 9.03 0.23 2.50
CA LEU A 171 9.34 1.35 1.61
C LEU A 171 10.74 1.88 1.94
N GLU A 172 11.48 2.23 0.91
CA GLU A 172 12.75 2.92 1.04
C GLU A 172 12.52 4.41 0.80
N ILE A 173 12.71 5.21 1.84
CA ILE A 173 12.46 6.65 1.81
C ILE A 173 13.64 7.33 2.49
N ASP A 174 14.36 8.11 1.69
CA ASP A 174 15.50 8.88 2.15
C ASP A 174 15.11 9.89 3.24
N GLU A 175 16.09 10.28 4.03
CA GLU A 175 15.92 11.37 4.95
C GLU A 175 15.86 12.69 4.16
N ILE A 176 14.80 13.45 4.40
CA ILE A 176 14.54 14.69 3.67
C ILE A 176 14.43 15.87 4.62
N SER A 177 14.89 17.02 4.16
CA SER A 177 14.58 18.28 4.82
C SER A 177 13.10 18.61 4.65
N VAL A 178 12.38 18.75 5.76
CA VAL A 178 10.95 19.02 5.76
C VAL A 178 10.71 20.52 5.74
N HIS A 179 10.21 21.02 4.62
CA HIS A 179 9.67 22.38 4.51
C HIS A 179 8.18 22.31 4.29
N ARG A 180 7.38 22.77 5.26
CA ARG A 180 5.92 22.67 5.21
C ARG A 180 5.29 23.96 4.67
N GLU A 181 4.27 23.75 3.86
CA GLU A 181 3.32 24.75 3.42
C GLU A 181 2.03 24.61 4.23
N ASP A 182 1.28 25.68 4.36
CA ASP A 182 0.05 25.71 5.16
C ASP A 182 -1.13 25.08 4.40
N TYR A 183 -1.11 23.74 4.27
CA TYR A 183 -2.24 22.98 3.77
C TYR A 183 -2.25 21.53 4.29
N PHE A 184 -3.43 20.94 4.33
CA PHE A 184 -3.65 19.51 4.50
C PHE A 184 -3.88 18.85 3.14
N LEU A 185 -3.36 17.65 2.97
CA LEU A 185 -3.44 16.91 1.72
C LEU A 185 -4.50 15.81 1.81
N PHE A 186 -5.44 15.79 0.86
CA PHE A 186 -6.21 14.59 0.55
C PHE A 186 -5.59 13.90 -0.67
N ILE A 187 -5.33 12.59 -0.55
CA ILE A 187 -4.78 11.81 -1.65
C ILE A 187 -5.54 10.49 -1.80
N GLY A 188 -5.98 10.19 -3.01
CA GLY A 188 -6.61 8.94 -3.35
C GLY A 188 -7.85 9.08 -4.22
N ARG A 189 -8.56 7.97 -4.36
CA ARG A 189 -9.84 7.92 -5.08
C ARG A 189 -10.95 8.47 -4.19
N LEU A 190 -11.95 9.09 -4.81
CA LEU A 190 -13.12 9.63 -4.11
C LEU A 190 -14.14 8.52 -3.77
N HIS A 191 -13.68 7.45 -3.11
CA HIS A 191 -14.57 6.40 -2.61
C HIS A 191 -15.11 6.81 -1.23
N GLY A 192 -16.42 6.99 -1.15
CA GLY A 192 -17.08 7.45 0.08
C GLY A 192 -17.33 8.96 0.05
N ALA A 193 -18.19 9.40 -0.87
CA ALA A 193 -18.54 10.79 -1.11
C ALA A 193 -18.80 11.60 0.18
N LYS A 194 -19.49 11.02 1.16
CA LYS A 194 -19.84 11.70 2.40
C LYS A 194 -18.62 12.20 3.20
N ALA A 195 -17.57 11.39 3.34
CA ALA A 195 -16.38 11.78 4.09
C ALA A 195 -15.58 12.87 3.36
N PHE A 196 -15.56 12.82 2.03
CA PHE A 196 -14.94 13.85 1.20
C PHE A 196 -15.73 15.16 1.25
N GLU A 197 -17.07 15.09 1.22
CA GLU A 197 -17.94 16.26 1.39
C GLU A 197 -17.76 16.91 2.76
N SER A 198 -17.66 16.12 3.83
CA SER A 198 -17.40 16.63 5.18
C SER A 198 -16.01 17.27 5.27
N LEU A 199 -15.01 16.70 4.59
CA LEU A 199 -13.67 17.29 4.50
C LEU A 199 -13.73 18.68 3.84
N LEU A 200 -14.37 18.79 2.69
CA LEU A 200 -14.53 20.07 2.02
C LEU A 200 -15.42 21.03 2.83
N GLY A 201 -16.43 20.53 3.53
CA GLY A 201 -17.28 21.31 4.46
C GLY A 201 -16.47 21.99 5.56
N SER A 202 -15.35 21.42 5.99
CA SER A 202 -14.46 22.04 6.99
C SER A 202 -13.89 23.37 6.54
N LEU A 203 -13.69 23.59 5.24
CA LEU A 203 -13.27 24.88 4.66
C LEU A 203 -14.26 26.00 4.90
N LYS A 204 -15.55 25.69 4.91
CA LYS A 204 -16.61 26.69 5.20
C LYS A 204 -16.77 26.96 6.69
N HIS A 205 -16.48 25.95 7.52
CA HIS A 205 -16.60 26.03 8.96
C HIS A 205 -15.42 26.75 9.61
N GLU A 206 -14.20 26.59 9.06
CA GLU A 206 -12.97 27.15 9.59
C GLU A 206 -12.15 27.84 8.49
N SER A 207 -12.04 29.16 8.56
CA SER A 207 -11.39 29.96 7.51
C SER A 207 -9.87 29.76 7.41
N LYS A 208 -9.24 29.21 8.44
CA LYS A 208 -7.79 28.96 8.49
C LYS A 208 -7.39 27.61 7.91
N ILE A 209 -8.35 26.80 7.46
CA ILE A 209 -8.04 25.49 6.85
C ILE A 209 -7.78 25.68 5.36
N ASN A 210 -6.67 25.12 4.89
CA ASN A 210 -6.34 25.00 3.47
C ASN A 210 -6.24 23.52 3.12
N ILE A 211 -6.85 23.11 2.00
CA ILE A 211 -6.88 21.73 1.53
C ILE A 211 -6.35 21.66 0.11
N LYS A 212 -5.40 20.74 -0.11
CA LYS A 212 -4.97 20.30 -1.43
C LYS A 212 -5.50 18.89 -1.68
N VAL A 213 -6.15 18.69 -2.82
CA VAL A 213 -6.69 17.41 -3.26
C VAL A 213 -5.87 16.90 -4.43
N LEU A 214 -5.29 15.70 -4.27
CA LEU A 214 -4.67 14.93 -5.36
C LEU A 214 -5.55 13.70 -5.62
N THR A 215 -6.12 13.58 -6.80
CA THR A 215 -7.04 12.49 -7.10
C THR A 215 -6.91 12.01 -8.54
N THR A 216 -7.15 10.71 -8.73
CA THR A 216 -7.31 10.07 -10.04
C THR A 216 -8.79 9.86 -10.40
N SER A 217 -9.70 10.42 -9.61
CA SER A 217 -11.14 10.41 -9.86
C SER A 217 -11.61 11.78 -10.34
N GLU A 218 -12.44 11.81 -11.37
CA GLU A 218 -13.10 13.05 -11.76
C GLU A 218 -13.92 13.63 -10.62
N ILE A 219 -13.87 14.94 -10.49
CA ILE A 219 -14.64 15.68 -9.50
C ILE A 219 -15.84 16.31 -10.21
N SER A 220 -17.02 16.15 -9.64
CA SER A 220 -18.25 16.68 -10.22
C SER A 220 -18.24 18.22 -10.29
N ASN A 221 -18.85 18.78 -11.32
CA ASN A 221 -19.01 20.23 -11.47
C ASN A 221 -19.70 20.88 -10.26
N ASN A 222 -20.63 20.18 -9.62
CA ASN A 222 -21.28 20.63 -8.40
C ASN A 222 -20.30 20.96 -7.27
N ILE A 223 -19.20 20.24 -7.13
CA ILE A 223 -18.15 20.55 -6.14
C ILE A 223 -17.45 21.85 -6.50
N TYR A 224 -17.08 22.05 -7.75
CA TYR A 224 -16.46 23.29 -8.21
C TYR A 224 -17.36 24.50 -7.99
N GLU A 225 -18.64 24.39 -8.26
CA GLU A 225 -19.64 25.45 -8.01
C GLU A 225 -19.81 25.71 -6.52
N GLN A 226 -19.99 24.66 -5.73
CA GLN A 226 -20.23 24.74 -4.29
C GLN A 226 -19.06 25.36 -3.52
N PHE A 227 -17.82 25.16 -3.98
CA PHE A 227 -16.59 25.64 -3.35
C PHE A 227 -15.84 26.68 -4.19
N ALA A 228 -16.55 27.38 -5.08
CA ALA A 228 -15.98 28.40 -5.96
C ALA A 228 -15.25 29.51 -5.22
N LYS A 229 -15.76 29.91 -4.04
CA LYS A 229 -15.13 30.90 -3.16
C LYS A 229 -13.78 30.41 -2.65
N GLU A 230 -13.72 29.22 -2.08
CA GLU A 230 -12.51 28.61 -1.51
C GLU A 230 -11.45 28.34 -2.57
N LEU A 231 -11.87 27.95 -3.78
CA LEU A 231 -11.00 27.84 -4.96
C LEU A 231 -10.39 29.18 -5.36
N LYS A 232 -11.22 30.24 -5.43
CA LYS A 232 -10.77 31.60 -5.76
C LYS A 232 -9.83 32.19 -4.70
N GLU A 233 -10.09 31.92 -3.43
CA GLU A 233 -9.24 32.30 -2.29
C GLU A 233 -7.94 31.45 -2.19
N GLY A 234 -7.81 30.39 -2.97
CA GLY A 234 -6.66 29.48 -2.93
C GLY A 234 -6.63 28.54 -1.72
N ARG A 235 -7.69 28.54 -0.90
CA ARG A 235 -7.82 27.61 0.25
C ARG A 235 -8.17 26.19 -0.15
N LEU A 236 -8.76 25.99 -1.31
CA LEU A 236 -8.96 24.70 -1.95
C LEU A 236 -8.15 24.65 -3.24
N LYS A 237 -7.28 23.65 -3.37
CA LYS A 237 -6.56 23.35 -4.61
C LYS A 237 -6.86 21.91 -5.02
N ILE A 238 -7.30 21.71 -6.26
CA ILE A 238 -7.66 20.39 -6.79
C ILE A 238 -6.75 20.09 -7.96
N ILE A 239 -6.07 18.95 -7.91
CA ILE A 239 -5.26 18.39 -8.99
C ILE A 239 -5.85 17.03 -9.32
N TYR A 240 -6.43 16.93 -10.50
CA TYR A 240 -6.93 15.69 -11.08
C TYR A 240 -6.01 15.27 -12.22
N GLU A 241 -5.47 14.08 -12.13
CA GLU A 241 -4.67 13.46 -13.18
C GLU A 241 -4.93 11.95 -13.18
N GLU A 242 -5.10 11.35 -14.35
CA GLU A 242 -5.28 9.90 -14.46
C GLU A 242 -4.08 9.12 -13.91
N ASN A 243 -2.89 9.67 -14.05
CA ASN A 243 -1.63 9.11 -13.55
C ASN A 243 -0.85 10.19 -12.80
N LEU A 244 -1.00 10.21 -11.48
CA LEU A 244 -0.21 11.09 -10.63
C LEU A 244 1.23 10.59 -10.58
N SER A 245 2.19 11.44 -10.91
CA SER A 245 3.60 11.10 -10.79
C SER A 245 4.00 10.98 -9.31
N GLU A 246 4.98 10.14 -9.07
CA GLU A 246 5.48 9.88 -7.72
C GLU A 246 6.08 11.13 -7.08
N ASP A 247 6.78 11.95 -7.87
CA ASP A 247 7.38 13.21 -7.40
C ASP A 247 6.30 14.19 -6.92
N ILE A 248 5.18 14.29 -7.64
CA ILE A 248 4.04 15.12 -7.23
C ILE A 248 3.46 14.60 -5.90
N ILE A 249 3.31 13.27 -5.77
CA ILE A 249 2.79 12.63 -4.56
C ILE A 249 3.71 12.92 -3.38
N GLN A 250 4.99 12.59 -3.48
CA GLN A 250 5.95 12.74 -2.39
C GLN A 250 6.15 14.21 -2.01
N SER A 251 6.36 15.09 -2.99
CA SER A 251 6.50 16.52 -2.75
C SER A 251 5.27 17.09 -2.04
N SER A 252 4.06 16.69 -2.46
CA SER A 252 2.84 17.19 -1.83
C SER A 252 2.64 16.66 -0.42
N ILE A 253 3.02 15.40 -0.14
CA ILE A 253 3.00 14.84 1.23
C ILE A 253 4.01 15.57 2.11
N THR A 254 5.26 15.72 1.65
CA THR A 254 6.33 16.36 2.42
C THR A 254 5.98 17.79 2.82
N LYS A 255 5.38 18.54 1.90
CA LYS A 255 5.02 19.94 2.12
C LYS A 255 3.74 20.12 2.92
N SER A 256 2.92 19.10 3.11
CA SER A 256 1.65 19.22 3.83
C SER A 256 1.82 19.21 5.35
N LEU A 257 0.86 19.79 6.07
CA LEU A 257 0.74 19.68 7.52
C LEU A 257 0.24 18.28 7.96
N GLY A 258 -0.40 17.55 7.06
CA GLY A 258 -0.90 16.20 7.32
C GLY A 258 -1.68 15.66 6.13
N VAL A 259 -1.85 14.34 6.08
CA VAL A 259 -2.52 13.63 5.00
C VAL A 259 -3.83 13.03 5.49
N PHE A 260 -4.92 13.28 4.78
CA PHE A 260 -6.21 12.66 5.05
C PHE A 260 -6.36 11.29 4.40
N LYS A 261 -6.78 10.30 5.18
CA LYS A 261 -7.19 8.96 4.75
C LYS A 261 -8.54 8.60 5.35
N LEU A 262 -9.59 8.88 4.60
CA LEU A 262 -10.98 8.78 5.06
C LEU A 262 -11.72 7.55 4.51
N ASP A 263 -10.99 6.53 4.07
CA ASP A 263 -11.56 5.27 3.59
C ASP A 263 -12.34 4.56 4.68
N THR A 264 -13.46 3.93 4.32
CA THR A 264 -14.34 3.22 5.26
C THR A 264 -13.94 1.77 5.49
N LEU A 265 -13.26 1.18 4.54
CA LEU A 265 -12.83 -0.23 4.56
C LEU A 265 -11.43 -0.33 3.98
N MET A 266 -10.48 -0.75 4.80
CA MET A 266 -9.10 -0.96 4.37
C MET A 266 -8.41 -1.94 5.30
N THR A 267 -7.57 -2.84 4.76
CA THR A 267 -6.71 -3.71 5.57
C THR A 267 -5.37 -3.06 5.83
N GLN A 268 -4.88 -2.31 4.87
CA GLN A 268 -3.67 -1.49 4.99
C GLN A 268 -3.62 -0.44 3.86
N SER A 269 -2.90 0.66 4.08
CA SER A 269 -2.74 1.73 3.09
C SER A 269 -1.25 2.02 2.85
N GLY A 270 -0.80 1.97 1.61
CA GLY A 270 0.57 2.39 1.24
C GLY A 270 0.85 3.88 1.49
N VAL A 271 -0.19 4.71 1.56
CA VAL A 271 -0.05 6.15 1.87
C VAL A 271 0.39 6.38 3.32
N VAL A 272 -0.01 5.53 4.27
CA VAL A 272 0.39 5.70 5.69
C VAL A 272 1.91 5.54 5.86
N PRO A 273 2.56 4.43 5.45
CA PRO A 273 4.00 4.31 5.58
C PRO A 273 4.77 5.33 4.74
N LEU A 274 4.25 5.72 3.56
CA LEU A 274 4.85 6.77 2.74
C LEU A 274 4.82 8.12 3.48
N SER A 275 3.69 8.51 4.02
CA SER A 275 3.55 9.76 4.78
C SER A 275 4.46 9.76 6.02
N PHE A 276 4.50 8.66 6.75
CA PHE A 276 5.34 8.52 7.95
C PHE A 276 6.83 8.60 7.61
N GLY A 277 7.26 7.96 6.51
CA GLY A 277 8.63 8.07 6.00
C GLY A 277 9.02 9.50 5.61
N LEU A 278 8.07 10.29 5.17
CA LEU A 278 8.21 11.71 4.86
C LEU A 278 7.95 12.63 6.08
N SER A 279 7.98 12.08 7.29
CA SER A 279 7.73 12.78 8.55
C SER A 279 6.37 13.50 8.60
N THR A 280 5.38 13.05 7.81
CA THR A 280 4.07 13.69 7.70
C THR A 280 3.01 12.84 8.40
N PRO A 281 2.30 13.41 9.41
CA PRO A 281 1.26 12.69 10.13
C PRO A 281 0.05 12.41 9.25
N VAL A 282 -0.69 11.35 9.60
CA VAL A 282 -1.92 10.98 8.90
C VAL A 282 -3.12 11.22 9.80
N ILE A 283 -4.14 11.88 9.26
CA ILE A 283 -5.47 12.00 9.85
C ILE A 283 -6.35 10.95 9.18
N ALA A 284 -6.75 9.94 9.90
CA ALA A 284 -7.50 8.83 9.35
C ALA A 284 -8.75 8.51 10.17
N ARG A 285 -9.68 7.79 9.54
CA ARG A 285 -10.82 7.21 10.23
C ARG A 285 -10.35 6.12 11.21
N ASN A 286 -10.97 6.05 12.40
CA ASN A 286 -10.67 4.99 13.37
C ASN A 286 -11.27 3.65 12.93
N ILE A 287 -10.58 3.00 11.98
CA ILE A 287 -10.86 1.62 11.56
C ILE A 287 -9.63 0.76 11.80
N LYS A 288 -9.82 -0.55 11.99
CA LYS A 288 -8.72 -1.49 12.28
C LYS A 288 -7.53 -1.36 11.32
N GLY A 289 -7.79 -1.13 10.01
CA GLY A 289 -6.76 -1.00 9.00
C GLY A 289 -5.84 0.21 9.19
N PHE A 290 -6.30 1.27 9.84
CA PHE A 290 -5.48 2.44 10.16
C PHE A 290 -5.00 2.44 11.62
N ALA A 291 -5.86 2.01 12.56
CA ALA A 291 -5.54 2.02 14.00
C ALA A 291 -4.37 1.10 14.38
N GLN A 292 -4.03 0.10 13.56
CA GLN A 292 -2.85 -0.73 13.76
C GLN A 292 -1.52 0.00 13.48
N ASP A 293 -1.56 1.10 12.73
CA ASP A 293 -0.38 1.86 12.30
C ASP A 293 -0.34 3.25 12.93
N ILE A 294 -1.52 3.83 13.19
CA ILE A 294 -1.67 5.19 13.71
C ILE A 294 -1.96 5.14 15.20
N ASP A 295 -1.01 5.59 15.99
CA ASP A 295 -1.17 5.83 17.43
C ASP A 295 -1.78 7.23 17.60
N HIS A 296 -3.08 7.28 18.03
CA HIS A 296 -3.87 8.50 18.12
C HIS A 296 -3.17 9.60 18.94
N LYS A 297 -3.05 10.79 18.36
CA LYS A 297 -2.38 11.97 18.93
C LYS A 297 -0.86 11.83 19.19
N ILE A 298 -0.26 10.72 18.75
CA ILE A 298 1.18 10.46 18.89
C ILE A 298 1.91 10.61 17.56
N ASN A 299 1.50 9.84 16.52
CA ASN A 299 2.08 9.87 15.18
C ASN A 299 1.08 10.25 14.08
N GLY A 300 -0.17 10.49 14.45
CA GLY A 300 -1.28 10.89 13.61
C GLY A 300 -2.54 11.11 14.43
N TYR A 301 -3.68 11.24 13.77
CA TYR A 301 -4.97 11.47 14.42
C TYR A 301 -6.02 10.52 13.88
N LEU A 302 -6.71 9.80 14.75
CA LEU A 302 -7.84 8.94 14.39
C LEU A 302 -9.15 9.68 14.68
N ILE A 303 -10.01 9.80 13.66
CA ILE A 303 -11.36 10.40 13.78
C ILE A 303 -12.40 9.30 13.91
N GLU A 304 -13.34 9.47 14.84
CA GLU A 304 -14.42 8.51 15.09
C GLU A 304 -15.61 8.74 14.12
N ASN A 305 -15.90 9.99 13.84
CA ASN A 305 -17.04 10.39 13.02
C ASN A 305 -16.59 11.18 11.78
N ASP A 306 -17.28 11.00 10.66
CA ASP A 306 -17.01 11.73 9.41
C ASP A 306 -17.79 13.04 9.35
N ASP A 307 -17.87 13.76 10.45
CA ASP A 307 -18.49 15.08 10.48
C ASP A 307 -17.45 16.20 10.41
N VAL A 308 -17.91 17.37 10.06
CA VAL A 308 -17.07 18.57 9.87
C VAL A 308 -16.32 18.93 11.16
N LEU A 309 -16.95 18.81 12.32
CA LEU A 309 -16.37 19.22 13.61
C LEU A 309 -15.20 18.31 14.00
N SER A 310 -15.37 17.00 13.83
CA SER A 310 -14.30 16.01 14.06
C SER A 310 -13.09 16.27 13.16
N ILE A 311 -13.31 16.64 11.91
CA ILE A 311 -12.24 17.00 10.97
C ILE A 311 -11.53 18.29 11.41
N VAL A 312 -12.29 19.32 11.79
CA VAL A 312 -11.74 20.60 12.27
C VAL A 312 -10.92 20.41 13.54
N GLU A 313 -11.39 19.59 14.49
CA GLU A 313 -10.63 19.24 15.71
C GLU A 313 -9.30 18.57 15.36
N ALA A 314 -9.33 17.56 14.48
CA ALA A 314 -8.14 16.85 14.04
C ALA A 314 -7.12 17.79 13.39
N VAL A 315 -7.57 18.67 12.49
CA VAL A 315 -6.73 19.69 11.84
C VAL A 315 -6.09 20.61 12.86
N LYS A 316 -6.87 21.18 13.79
CA LYS A 316 -6.35 22.07 14.84
C LYS A 316 -5.30 21.38 15.72
N PHE A 317 -5.58 20.13 16.11
CA PHE A 317 -4.65 19.36 16.92
C PHE A 317 -3.34 19.10 16.18
N VAL A 318 -3.41 18.59 14.94
CA VAL A 318 -2.22 18.27 14.13
C VAL A 318 -1.42 19.52 13.81
N SER A 319 -2.05 20.63 13.39
CA SER A 319 -1.36 21.91 13.13
C SER A 319 -0.57 22.39 14.34
N LYS A 320 -1.18 22.34 15.53
CA LYS A 320 -0.54 22.80 16.77
C LYS A 320 0.67 21.94 17.18
N ASN A 321 0.66 20.65 16.85
CA ASN A 321 1.65 19.67 17.31
C ASN A 321 2.50 19.09 16.18
N ILE A 322 2.52 19.70 15.01
CA ILE A 322 3.04 19.14 13.76
C ILE A 322 4.48 18.62 13.87
N ASN A 323 5.36 19.33 14.55
CA ASN A 323 6.76 18.93 14.67
C ASN A 323 6.91 17.63 15.48
N THR A 324 6.22 17.55 16.61
CA THR A 324 6.28 16.36 17.49
C THR A 324 5.62 15.15 16.83
N ILE A 325 4.41 15.33 16.27
CA ILE A 325 3.68 14.23 15.62
C ILE A 325 4.40 13.77 14.36
N GLY A 326 4.96 14.70 13.57
CA GLY A 326 5.73 14.37 12.38
C GLY A 326 7.01 13.60 12.69
N ALA A 327 7.74 14.00 13.74
CA ALA A 327 8.91 13.23 14.22
C ALA A 327 8.52 11.81 14.68
N ASN A 328 7.43 11.68 15.43
CA ASN A 328 6.92 10.39 15.88
C ASN A 328 6.44 9.52 14.70
N ALA A 329 5.87 10.12 13.66
CA ALA A 329 5.51 9.42 12.43
C ALA A 329 6.76 8.81 11.77
N ARG A 330 7.85 9.58 11.65
CA ARG A 330 9.14 9.07 11.14
C ARG A 330 9.71 7.95 12.00
N ILE A 331 9.67 8.07 13.33
CA ILE A 331 10.09 7.00 14.24
C ILE A 331 9.27 5.71 14.02
N LYS A 332 7.97 5.83 13.81
CA LYS A 332 7.11 4.68 13.49
C LYS A 332 7.48 4.04 12.16
N TYR A 333 7.77 4.85 11.13
CA TYR A 333 8.25 4.36 9.85
C TYR A 333 9.55 3.56 10.01
N GLU A 334 10.54 4.10 10.69
CA GLU A 334 11.83 3.42 10.91
C GLU A 334 11.67 2.08 11.63
N LYS A 335 10.75 2.02 12.60
CA LYS A 335 10.50 0.82 13.39
C LYS A 335 9.66 -0.23 12.68
N LYS A 336 8.87 0.12 11.67
CA LYS A 336 7.87 -0.80 11.11
C LYS A 336 7.95 -0.96 9.59
N PHE A 337 8.34 0.06 8.83
CA PHE A 337 8.17 0.12 7.38
C PHE A 337 9.47 0.32 6.61
N SER A 338 10.55 0.72 7.26
CA SER A 338 11.83 0.96 6.60
C SER A 338 12.58 -0.36 6.29
N PRO A 339 13.54 -0.36 5.37
CA PRO A 339 14.42 -1.51 5.09
C PRO A 339 15.14 -2.05 6.34
N ASN A 340 15.37 -1.23 7.36
CA ASN A 340 15.96 -1.65 8.64
C ASN A 340 15.15 -2.74 9.36
N THR A 341 13.89 -2.95 8.97
CA THR A 341 13.03 -4.00 9.52
C THR A 341 13.23 -5.38 8.87
N TRP A 342 14.07 -5.49 7.81
CA TRP A 342 14.30 -6.72 7.07
C TRP A 342 14.62 -7.92 7.97
N SER A 343 15.58 -7.77 8.86
CA SER A 343 16.05 -8.87 9.74
C SER A 343 14.97 -9.38 10.71
N ARG A 344 13.97 -8.58 11.03
CA ARG A 344 12.83 -8.97 11.88
C ARG A 344 11.65 -9.51 11.08
N GLY A 345 11.49 -9.11 9.84
CA GLY A 345 10.38 -9.48 8.96
C GLY A 345 10.79 -10.49 7.88
N TRP A 346 10.93 -9.99 6.68
CA TRP A 346 11.16 -10.80 5.48
C TRP A 346 12.39 -11.70 5.56
N GLY A 347 13.51 -11.24 6.12
CA GLY A 347 14.70 -12.06 6.28
C GLY A 347 14.43 -13.32 7.10
N ARG A 348 13.69 -13.20 8.21
CA ARG A 348 13.30 -14.37 9.03
C ARG A 348 12.36 -15.30 8.28
N VAL A 349 11.34 -14.76 7.63
CA VAL A 349 10.35 -15.55 6.88
C VAL A 349 11.03 -16.32 5.73
N LEU A 350 11.92 -15.66 4.99
CA LEU A 350 12.67 -16.29 3.93
C LEU A 350 13.65 -17.36 4.46
N ASP A 351 14.19 -17.21 5.67
CA ASP A 351 15.00 -18.23 6.33
C ASP A 351 14.18 -19.31 7.07
N ASN A 352 12.88 -19.41 6.76
CA ASN A 352 11.94 -20.37 7.36
C ASN A 352 11.77 -20.22 8.88
N LYS A 353 12.01 -19.02 9.41
CA LYS A 353 11.72 -18.64 10.81
C LYS A 353 10.40 -17.87 10.88
N GLU A 354 9.84 -17.77 12.07
CA GLU A 354 8.68 -16.92 12.27
C GLU A 354 9.06 -15.43 12.15
N SER A 355 8.15 -14.61 11.62
CA SER A 355 8.31 -13.17 11.60
C SER A 355 8.42 -12.61 13.02
N GLY A 356 9.28 -11.61 13.22
CA GLY A 356 9.37 -10.86 14.46
C GLY A 356 8.30 -9.78 14.65
N PHE A 357 7.34 -9.69 13.70
CA PHE A 357 6.16 -8.82 13.81
C PHE A 357 4.96 -9.63 14.34
N ASN A 358 5.12 -10.19 15.55
CA ASN A 358 4.04 -10.93 16.19
C ASN A 358 2.86 -10.02 16.56
N VAL A 359 1.68 -10.64 16.63
CA VAL A 359 0.39 -10.08 17.07
C VAL A 359 0.46 -9.56 18.50
#